data_534230881dccfce1af7e1d2beac4077a
#
_entry.id   534230881dccfce1af7e1d2beac4077a
#
_cell.length_a   1.000
_cell.length_b   1.000
_cell.length_c   1.000
_cell.angle_alpha   90.00
_cell.angle_beta   90.00
_cell.angle_gamma   90.00
#
_symmetry.space_group_name_H-M   'P 1'
#
loop_
_entity.id
_entity.type
_entity.pdbx_description
1 polymer ?
#
loop_
_entity_poly.entity_id
_entity_poly.type
_entity_poly.pdbx_seq_one_letter_code
_entity_poly.pdbx_strand_id
1 'polypeptide(L)'
;LVSRSWVDGFYGRPRTDHADLEKYHEGLIVCSACIAGEVPSNILKGDIQAARKAIEWHKNLWGDDYYLELQRHEVKNPMQRANRETFPLQQKANRIMLELAKEYDVKVVCSNDCHFVDEDTAEAHDHLLCLSTGKDLDDPTRMLYSKQEWLKTREEMNEIFADVPEALANTCE
;
A
#
# COMPACT_ATOMS: atom_id res chain seq x y z
N LEU A 1 -9.19 -3.51 -17.63
CA LEU A 1 -9.66 -3.56 -16.22
C LEU A 1 -10.42 -2.29 -15.84
N VAL A 2 -9.82 -1.09 -15.93
CA VAL A 2 -10.46 0.17 -15.52
C VAL A 2 -11.80 0.40 -16.19
N SER A 3 -11.88 0.27 -17.53
CA SER A 3 -13.15 0.44 -18.27
C SER A 3 -14.22 -0.57 -17.82
N ARG A 4 -13.81 -1.82 -17.57
CA ARG A 4 -14.71 -2.87 -17.07
C ARG A 4 -15.26 -2.53 -15.69
N SER A 5 -14.41 -2.07 -14.78
CA SER A 5 -14.84 -1.70 -13.43
C SER A 5 -15.87 -0.55 -13.43
N TRP A 6 -15.80 0.35 -14.42
CA TRP A 6 -16.77 1.43 -14.59
C TRP A 6 -18.07 0.98 -15.26
N VAL A 7 -18.00 0.09 -16.24
CA VAL A 7 -19.16 -0.33 -17.04
C VAL A 7 -19.94 -1.44 -16.33
N ASP A 8 -19.24 -2.50 -15.92
CA ASP A 8 -19.85 -3.72 -15.38
C ASP A 8 -19.68 -3.87 -13.86
N GLY A 9 -18.65 -3.26 -13.30
CA GLY A 9 -18.30 -3.38 -11.87
C GLY A 9 -18.73 -2.18 -11.01
N PHE A 10 -19.54 -1.26 -11.51
CA PHE A 10 -19.91 -0.05 -10.76
C PHE A 10 -21.02 -0.35 -9.75
N TYR A 11 -20.65 -0.28 -8.46
CA TYR A 11 -21.61 -0.32 -7.36
C TYR A 11 -21.25 0.75 -6.32
N GLY A 12 -21.75 1.98 -6.53
CA GLY A 12 -21.39 3.18 -5.78
C GLY A 12 -19.98 3.71 -6.12
N ARG A 13 -19.08 2.84 -6.53
CA ARG A 13 -17.74 3.11 -7.07
C ARG A 13 -17.30 1.96 -7.98
N PRO A 14 -16.37 2.20 -8.92
CA PRO A 14 -15.86 1.15 -9.80
C PRO A 14 -15.12 0.07 -8.99
N ARG A 15 -15.35 -1.19 -9.34
CA ARG A 15 -14.73 -2.36 -8.70
C ARG A 15 -14.32 -3.38 -9.76
N THR A 16 -13.34 -4.18 -9.43
CA THR A 16 -12.94 -5.38 -10.18
C THR A 16 -12.88 -6.57 -9.23
N ASP A 17 -12.83 -7.76 -9.77
CA ASP A 17 -12.71 -9.01 -9.02
C ASP A 17 -11.61 -9.91 -9.60
N HIS A 18 -11.38 -11.06 -8.95
CA HIS A 18 -10.40 -12.04 -9.38
C HIS A 18 -10.69 -12.57 -10.79
N ALA A 19 -11.94 -12.75 -11.18
CA ALA A 19 -12.28 -13.24 -12.51
C ALA A 19 -11.87 -12.26 -13.63
N ASP A 20 -12.07 -10.96 -13.41
CA ASP A 20 -11.59 -9.93 -14.34
C ASP A 20 -10.05 -9.84 -14.32
N LEU A 21 -9.41 -10.01 -13.15
CA LEU A 21 -7.95 -10.03 -13.04
C LEU A 21 -7.37 -11.22 -13.79
N GLU A 22 -7.91 -12.43 -13.63
CA GLU A 22 -7.48 -13.62 -14.36
C GLU A 22 -7.60 -13.44 -15.88
N LYS A 23 -8.68 -12.77 -16.33
CA LYS A 23 -8.93 -12.55 -17.76
C LYS A 23 -8.01 -11.53 -18.41
N TYR A 24 -7.57 -10.51 -17.64
CA TYR A 24 -6.86 -9.35 -18.16
C TYR A 24 -5.50 -9.12 -17.49
N HIS A 25 -4.85 -10.18 -17.03
CA HIS A 25 -3.60 -10.09 -16.27
C HIS A 25 -2.37 -9.83 -17.13
N GLU A 26 -2.39 -10.21 -18.41
CA GLU A 26 -1.22 -10.14 -19.28
C GLU A 26 -0.65 -8.72 -19.40
N GLY A 27 0.68 -8.60 -19.28
CA GLY A 27 1.40 -7.33 -19.41
C GLY A 27 1.24 -6.36 -18.23
N LEU A 28 0.78 -6.85 -17.07
CA LEU A 28 0.65 -6.07 -15.85
C LEU A 28 1.71 -6.50 -14.83
N ILE A 29 2.35 -5.51 -14.21
CA ILE A 29 3.11 -5.67 -12.96
C ILE A 29 2.16 -5.35 -11.81
N VAL A 30 2.14 -6.20 -10.79
CA VAL A 30 1.18 -6.11 -9.69
C VAL A 30 1.87 -6.08 -8.34
N CYS A 31 1.49 -5.13 -7.49
CA CYS A 31 1.97 -4.99 -6.13
C CYS A 31 0.86 -5.26 -5.12
N SER A 32 1.23 -5.70 -3.92
CA SER A 32 0.27 -6.06 -2.84
C SER A 32 -0.45 -4.85 -2.20
N ALA A 33 -0.13 -3.65 -2.64
CA ALA A 33 -0.68 -2.37 -2.17
C ALA A 33 -0.43 -2.07 -0.67
N CYS A 34 -1.15 -1.08 -0.13
CA CYS A 34 -1.01 -0.60 1.24
C CYS A 34 -1.63 -1.57 2.28
N ILE A 35 -1.70 -1.16 3.54
CA ILE A 35 -2.29 -1.96 4.64
C ILE A 35 -3.74 -2.41 4.40
N ALA A 36 -4.45 -1.80 3.44
CA ALA A 36 -5.78 -2.20 3.01
C ALA A 36 -5.76 -3.27 1.90
N GLY A 37 -4.61 -3.55 1.29
CA GLY A 37 -4.45 -4.60 0.29
C GLY A 37 -4.79 -5.99 0.83
N GLU A 38 -5.07 -6.94 -0.05
CA GLU A 38 -5.55 -8.28 0.35
C GLU A 38 -4.57 -9.01 1.28
N VAL A 39 -3.28 -9.00 0.94
CA VAL A 39 -2.25 -9.67 1.76
C VAL A 39 -2.06 -8.97 3.11
N PRO A 40 -1.72 -7.66 3.16
CA PRO A 40 -1.48 -7.01 4.45
C PRO A 40 -2.72 -6.91 5.32
N SER A 41 -3.92 -6.75 4.76
CA SER A 41 -5.16 -6.71 5.56
C SER A 41 -5.46 -8.05 6.24
N ASN A 42 -5.20 -9.18 5.59
CA ASN A 42 -5.34 -10.51 6.19
C ASN A 42 -4.30 -10.74 7.29
N ILE A 43 -3.05 -10.31 7.09
CA ILE A 43 -2.02 -10.31 8.14
C ILE A 43 -2.48 -9.53 9.38
N LEU A 44 -3.00 -8.33 9.17
CA LEU A 44 -3.43 -7.46 10.27
C LEU A 44 -4.62 -8.02 11.04
N LYS A 45 -5.53 -8.72 10.37
CA LYS A 45 -6.65 -9.48 10.98
C LYS A 45 -6.19 -10.74 11.74
N GLY A 46 -4.92 -11.15 11.55
CA GLY A 46 -4.38 -12.38 12.14
C GLY A 46 -4.64 -13.65 11.31
N ASP A 47 -5.22 -13.51 10.13
CA ASP A 47 -5.45 -14.64 9.21
C ASP A 47 -4.28 -14.82 8.25
N ILE A 48 -3.21 -15.44 8.76
CA ILE A 48 -2.00 -15.69 7.97
C ILE A 48 -2.27 -16.71 6.86
N GLN A 49 -3.21 -17.63 7.04
CA GLN A 49 -3.56 -18.59 6.00
C GLN A 49 -4.26 -17.93 4.81
N ALA A 50 -5.14 -16.97 5.05
CA ALA A 50 -5.73 -16.18 3.98
C ALA A 50 -4.67 -15.32 3.26
N ALA A 51 -3.71 -14.74 3.99
CA ALA A 51 -2.61 -14.01 3.40
C ALA A 51 -1.74 -14.89 2.48
N ARG A 52 -1.42 -16.13 2.91
CA ARG A 52 -0.70 -17.12 2.11
C ARG A 52 -1.43 -17.48 0.82
N LYS A 53 -2.73 -17.77 0.92
CA LYS A 53 -3.56 -18.08 -0.26
C LYS A 53 -3.60 -16.91 -1.24
N ALA A 54 -3.67 -15.69 -0.75
CA ALA A 54 -3.64 -14.50 -1.60
C ALA A 54 -2.29 -14.39 -2.33
N ILE A 55 -1.17 -14.59 -1.65
CA ILE A 55 0.16 -14.59 -2.28
C ILE A 55 0.26 -15.69 -3.35
N GLU A 56 -0.16 -16.93 -3.02
CA GLU A 56 -0.16 -18.06 -3.96
C GLU A 56 -0.98 -17.74 -5.22
N TRP A 57 -2.17 -17.20 -5.05
CA TRP A 57 -3.05 -16.86 -6.17
C TRP A 57 -2.41 -15.78 -7.07
N HIS A 58 -1.89 -14.70 -6.49
CA HIS A 58 -1.25 -13.64 -7.26
C HIS A 58 0.03 -14.12 -7.95
N LYS A 59 0.89 -14.85 -7.22
CA LYS A 59 2.13 -15.40 -7.80
C LYS A 59 1.85 -16.39 -8.93
N ASN A 60 0.83 -17.26 -8.81
CA ASN A 60 0.45 -18.18 -9.87
C ASN A 60 -0.03 -17.45 -11.13
N LEU A 61 -0.63 -16.28 -10.98
CA LEU A 61 -1.16 -15.52 -12.11
C LEU A 61 -0.11 -14.63 -12.79
N TRP A 62 0.75 -13.95 -12.02
CA TRP A 62 1.73 -12.99 -12.53
C TRP A 62 3.19 -13.44 -12.45
N GLY A 63 3.48 -14.53 -11.77
CA GLY A 63 4.86 -15.02 -11.65
C GLY A 63 5.80 -13.99 -11.03
N ASP A 64 6.84 -13.63 -11.77
CA ASP A 64 7.87 -12.68 -11.33
C ASP A 64 7.43 -11.20 -11.44
N ASP A 65 6.28 -10.92 -12.06
CA ASP A 65 5.67 -9.59 -12.13
C ASP A 65 4.77 -9.29 -10.91
N TYR A 66 4.72 -10.17 -9.91
CA TYR A 66 4.06 -9.93 -8.63
C TYR A 66 5.05 -9.56 -7.53
N TYR A 67 4.77 -8.47 -6.82
CA TYR A 67 5.62 -7.94 -5.74
C TYR A 67 4.84 -7.73 -4.45
N LEU A 68 5.47 -8.03 -3.32
CA LEU A 68 4.99 -7.57 -2.01
C LEU A 68 5.50 -6.16 -1.75
N GLU A 69 4.59 -5.24 -1.50
CA GLU A 69 4.87 -3.81 -1.38
C GLU A 69 5.00 -3.40 0.09
N LEU A 70 6.12 -2.78 0.42
CA LEU A 70 6.42 -2.27 1.75
C LEU A 70 6.24 -0.76 1.79
N GLN A 71 5.51 -0.27 2.78
CA GLN A 71 5.31 1.16 3.03
C GLN A 71 5.71 1.49 4.47
N ARG A 72 6.30 2.68 4.69
CA ARG A 72 6.75 3.17 6.00
C ARG A 72 6.50 4.66 6.12
N HIS A 73 5.50 5.03 6.91
CA HIS A 73 5.11 6.41 7.15
C HIS A 73 5.33 6.79 8.62
N GLU A 74 6.57 6.71 9.07
CA GLU A 74 6.95 7.14 10.41
C GLU A 74 6.95 8.67 10.50
N VAL A 75 6.31 9.20 11.54
CA VAL A 75 6.23 10.64 11.79
C VAL A 75 7.14 10.99 12.96
N LYS A 76 7.91 12.09 12.84
CA LYS A 76 8.84 12.56 13.89
C LYS A 76 8.14 12.84 15.23
N ASN A 77 6.86 13.27 15.20
CA ASN A 77 6.10 13.53 16.41
C ASN A 77 5.35 12.27 16.87
N PRO A 78 5.76 11.61 17.96
CA PRO A 78 5.14 10.37 18.43
C PRO A 78 3.70 10.54 18.91
N MET A 79 3.27 11.79 19.17
CA MET A 79 1.90 12.10 19.61
C MET A 79 0.91 12.18 18.44
N GLN A 80 1.39 12.25 17.20
CA GLN A 80 0.49 12.26 16.04
C GLN A 80 -0.28 10.94 15.95
N ARG A 81 -1.56 11.06 15.59
CA ARG A 81 -2.48 9.93 15.44
C ARG A 81 -1.94 8.87 14.48
N ALA A 82 -1.31 9.28 13.36
CA ALA A 82 -0.73 8.38 12.38
C ALA A 82 0.34 7.44 12.97
N ASN A 83 1.16 7.89 13.91
CA ASN A 83 2.15 7.04 14.61
C ASN A 83 1.53 5.99 15.52
N ARG A 84 0.27 6.14 15.91
CA ARG A 84 -0.45 5.16 16.73
C ARG A 84 -1.33 4.23 15.89
N GLU A 85 -1.85 4.71 14.77
CA GLU A 85 -2.87 4.01 13.99
C GLU A 85 -2.35 3.42 12.67
N THR A 86 -1.36 4.05 12.02
CA THR A 86 -0.88 3.63 10.69
C THR A 86 0.49 2.96 10.76
N PHE A 87 1.49 3.64 11.30
CA PHE A 87 2.87 3.15 11.28
C PHE A 87 3.07 1.81 12.00
N PRO A 88 2.48 1.55 13.20
CA PRO A 88 2.59 0.24 13.84
C PRO A 88 1.94 -0.89 13.03
N LEU A 89 0.88 -0.59 12.28
CA LEU A 89 0.26 -1.57 11.39
C LEU A 89 1.16 -1.88 10.20
N GLN A 90 1.77 -0.85 9.60
CA GLN A 90 2.75 -1.03 8.54
C GLN A 90 3.95 -1.85 9.03
N GLN A 91 4.51 -1.55 10.19
CA GLN A 91 5.62 -2.32 10.77
C GLN A 91 5.25 -3.79 10.98
N LYS A 92 4.06 -4.06 11.55
CA LYS A 92 3.57 -5.43 11.75
C LYS A 92 3.39 -6.16 10.42
N ALA A 93 2.74 -5.54 9.45
CA ALA A 93 2.51 -6.14 8.13
C ALA A 93 3.84 -6.39 7.40
N ASN A 94 4.73 -5.40 7.33
CA ASN A 94 6.01 -5.49 6.64
C ASN A 94 6.88 -6.63 7.17
N ARG A 95 6.96 -6.79 8.50
CA ARG A 95 7.74 -7.88 9.10
C ARG A 95 7.26 -9.25 8.61
N ILE A 96 5.96 -9.48 8.63
CA ILE A 96 5.37 -10.76 8.21
C ILE A 96 5.46 -10.91 6.69
N MET A 97 5.26 -9.85 5.92
CA MET A 97 5.42 -9.89 4.46
C MET A 97 6.84 -10.24 4.04
N LEU A 98 7.87 -9.75 4.74
CA LEU A 98 9.27 -10.12 4.48
C LEU A 98 9.55 -11.61 4.75
N GLU A 99 8.90 -12.21 5.76
CA GLU A 99 8.97 -13.66 6.01
C GLU A 99 8.26 -14.44 4.89
N LEU A 100 7.05 -14.02 4.52
CA LEU A 100 6.27 -14.65 3.45
C LEU A 100 6.92 -14.48 2.06
N ALA A 101 7.56 -13.34 1.80
CA ALA A 101 8.31 -13.08 0.57
C ALA A 101 9.39 -14.17 0.36
N LYS A 102 10.12 -14.50 1.41
CA LYS A 102 11.13 -15.58 1.37
C LYS A 102 10.52 -16.96 1.24
N GLU A 103 9.39 -17.22 1.95
CA GLU A 103 8.69 -18.51 1.91
C GLU A 103 8.15 -18.82 0.51
N TYR A 104 7.63 -17.82 -0.19
CA TYR A 104 7.00 -17.96 -1.51
C TYR A 104 7.88 -17.53 -2.68
N ASP A 105 9.13 -17.16 -2.42
CA ASP A 105 10.04 -16.64 -3.45
C ASP A 105 9.39 -15.50 -4.26
N VAL A 106 8.83 -14.50 -3.56
CA VAL A 106 8.23 -13.30 -4.13
C VAL A 106 9.14 -12.13 -3.84
N LYS A 107 9.43 -11.32 -4.85
CA LYS A 107 10.22 -10.09 -4.68
C LYS A 107 9.47 -9.06 -3.85
N VAL A 108 10.21 -8.21 -3.16
CA VAL A 108 9.67 -7.09 -2.41
C VAL A 108 10.03 -5.78 -3.10
N VAL A 109 9.13 -4.81 -3.07
CA VAL A 109 9.38 -3.43 -3.48
C VAL A 109 9.01 -2.48 -2.35
N CYS A 110 9.58 -1.29 -2.33
CA CYS A 110 9.15 -0.23 -1.42
C CYS A 110 8.47 0.90 -2.19
N SER A 111 7.45 1.48 -1.59
CA SER A 111 6.78 2.67 -2.11
C SER A 111 6.48 3.65 -1.00
N ASN A 112 6.18 4.89 -1.36
CA ASN A 112 5.77 5.92 -0.40
C ASN A 112 4.30 6.29 -0.52
N ASP A 113 3.51 5.58 -1.34
CA ASP A 113 2.08 5.85 -1.51
C ASP A 113 1.79 7.35 -1.70
N CYS A 114 2.47 7.97 -2.68
CA CYS A 114 2.49 9.42 -2.86
C CYS A 114 1.10 9.96 -3.20
N HIS A 115 0.63 10.94 -2.40
CA HIS A 115 -0.64 11.61 -2.58
C HIS A 115 -0.47 13.11 -2.87
N PHE A 116 0.71 13.66 -2.59
CA PHE A 116 1.07 15.06 -2.84
C PHE A 116 2.57 15.16 -3.16
N VAL A 117 3.00 16.31 -3.68
CA VAL A 117 4.34 16.45 -4.28
C VAL A 117 5.41 16.71 -3.21
N ASP A 118 5.19 17.68 -2.32
CA ASP A 118 6.17 18.13 -1.36
C ASP A 118 5.62 18.08 0.07
N GLU A 119 6.50 17.98 1.06
CA GLU A 119 6.13 18.00 2.48
C GLU A 119 5.27 19.22 2.84
N ASP A 120 5.60 20.39 2.27
CA ASP A 120 4.88 21.65 2.50
C ASP A 120 3.42 21.62 1.99
N THR A 121 3.10 20.74 1.05
CA THR A 121 1.74 20.61 0.48
C THR A 121 0.85 19.63 1.25
N ALA A 122 1.38 18.97 2.27
CA ALA A 122 0.64 18.01 3.10
C ALA A 122 -0.62 18.60 3.76
N GLU A 123 -0.56 19.88 4.15
CA GLU A 123 -1.70 20.55 4.77
C GLU A 123 -2.81 20.86 3.75
N ALA A 124 -2.43 21.25 2.54
CA ALA A 124 -3.39 21.44 1.45
C ALA A 124 -4.11 20.12 1.10
N HIS A 125 -3.37 18.99 1.07
CA HIS A 125 -3.96 17.68 0.89
C HIS A 125 -4.96 17.31 2.00
N ASP A 126 -4.66 17.63 3.27
CA ASP A 126 -5.55 17.40 4.40
C ASP A 126 -6.87 18.17 4.27
N HIS A 127 -6.83 19.41 3.79
CA HIS A 127 -8.02 20.20 3.47
C HIS A 127 -8.84 19.60 2.32
N LEU A 128 -8.18 19.07 1.27
CA LEU A 128 -8.86 18.40 0.17
C LEU A 128 -9.55 17.11 0.62
N LEU A 129 -8.97 16.36 1.56
CA LEU A 129 -9.63 15.22 2.17
C LEU A 129 -10.92 15.61 2.91
N CYS A 130 -10.89 16.70 3.67
CA CYS A 130 -12.08 17.23 4.34
C CYS A 130 -13.17 17.60 3.33
N LEU A 131 -12.80 18.31 2.27
CA LEU A 131 -13.73 18.68 1.21
C LEU A 131 -14.36 17.45 0.52
N SER A 132 -13.54 16.46 0.17
CA SER A 132 -14.00 15.26 -0.54
C SER A 132 -14.87 14.33 0.31
N THR A 133 -14.65 14.32 1.63
CA THR A 133 -15.38 13.46 2.58
C THR A 133 -16.53 14.17 3.29
N GLY A 134 -16.68 15.49 3.12
CA GLY A 134 -17.69 16.31 3.82
C GLY A 134 -17.45 16.36 5.33
N LYS A 135 -16.18 16.38 5.74
CA LYS A 135 -15.77 16.41 7.15
C LYS A 135 -15.04 17.71 7.47
N ASP A 136 -15.16 18.19 8.68
CA ASP A 136 -14.39 19.33 9.19
C ASP A 136 -13.00 18.91 9.69
N LEU A 137 -12.06 19.86 9.73
CA LEU A 137 -10.67 19.58 10.15
C LEU A 137 -10.56 19.10 11.60
N ASP A 138 -11.47 19.48 12.47
CA ASP A 138 -11.53 19.11 13.87
C ASP A 138 -12.37 17.85 14.13
N ASP A 139 -13.04 17.27 13.11
CA ASP A 139 -13.78 16.01 13.26
C ASP A 139 -12.82 14.86 13.60
N PRO A 140 -12.93 14.23 14.80
CA PRO A 140 -12.04 13.16 15.21
C PRO A 140 -12.23 11.86 14.40
N THR A 141 -13.31 11.75 13.63
CA THR A 141 -13.63 10.57 12.81
C THR A 141 -13.20 10.70 11.35
N ARG A 142 -12.63 11.85 10.97
CA ARG A 142 -12.20 12.10 9.60
C ARG A 142 -11.03 11.21 9.20
N MET A 143 -10.89 10.97 7.90
CA MET A 143 -9.71 10.31 7.35
C MET A 143 -8.48 11.20 7.56
N LEU A 144 -7.40 10.58 8.00
CA LEU A 144 -6.10 11.24 8.20
C LEU A 144 -5.00 10.42 7.53
N TYR A 145 -4.15 11.12 6.82
CA TYR A 145 -2.86 10.62 6.38
C TYR A 145 -1.76 10.99 7.38
N SER A 146 -0.60 10.35 7.24
CA SER A 146 0.54 10.60 8.13
C SER A 146 1.23 11.95 7.84
N LYS A 147 0.94 12.56 6.69
CA LYS A 147 1.66 13.67 6.07
C LYS A 147 3.08 13.29 5.62
N GLN A 148 3.35 12.00 5.46
CA GLN A 148 4.60 11.47 4.91
C GLN A 148 4.45 10.96 3.47
N GLU A 149 3.25 11.01 2.91
CA GLU A 149 2.88 10.48 1.59
C GLU A 149 3.22 11.46 0.45
N TRP A 150 4.37 12.14 0.54
CA TRP A 150 4.91 13.01 -0.49
C TRP A 150 5.98 12.32 -1.34
N LEU A 151 6.30 12.92 -2.50
CA LEU A 151 7.26 12.35 -3.45
C LEU A 151 8.69 12.52 -2.94
N LYS A 152 9.17 11.52 -2.22
CA LYS A 152 10.51 11.51 -1.63
C LYS A 152 11.61 11.30 -2.67
N THR A 153 12.76 11.86 -2.41
CA THR A 153 13.97 11.62 -3.18
C THR A 153 14.46 10.18 -2.99
N ARG A 154 15.35 9.77 -3.88
CA ARG A 154 15.99 8.45 -3.76
C ARG A 154 16.79 8.30 -2.46
N GLU A 155 17.46 9.37 -2.03
CA GLU A 155 18.25 9.42 -0.80
C GLU A 155 17.35 9.20 0.43
N GLU A 156 16.21 9.89 0.49
CA GLU A 156 15.25 9.74 1.58
C GLU A 156 14.64 8.34 1.63
N MET A 157 14.28 7.78 0.47
CA MET A 157 13.79 6.40 0.41
C MET A 157 14.87 5.39 0.83
N ASN A 158 16.14 5.62 0.47
CA ASN A 158 17.26 4.80 0.91
C ASN A 158 17.45 4.84 2.44
N GLU A 159 17.24 5.98 3.09
CA GLU A 159 17.29 6.10 4.54
C GLU A 159 16.13 5.33 5.21
N ILE A 160 14.92 5.46 4.68
CA ILE A 160 13.71 4.82 5.24
C ILE A 160 13.79 3.29 5.15
N PHE A 161 14.36 2.76 4.06
CA PHE A 161 14.43 1.33 3.77
C PHE A 161 15.86 0.77 3.79
N ALA A 162 16.77 1.40 4.54
CA ALA A 162 18.18 1.00 4.62
C ALA A 162 18.40 -0.46 5.06
N ASP A 163 17.46 -1.02 5.83
CA ASP A 163 17.48 -2.41 6.30
C ASP A 163 16.94 -3.42 5.28
N VAL A 164 16.34 -2.96 4.16
CA VAL A 164 15.79 -3.80 3.08
C VAL A 164 16.22 -3.25 1.72
N PRO A 165 17.54 -3.21 1.42
CA PRO A 165 18.06 -2.59 0.20
C PRO A 165 17.57 -3.29 -1.08
N GLU A 166 17.23 -4.56 -1.03
CA GLU A 166 16.64 -5.30 -2.15
C GLU A 166 15.29 -4.73 -2.56
N ALA A 167 14.47 -4.23 -1.63
CA ALA A 167 13.18 -3.62 -1.95
C ALA A 167 13.32 -2.31 -2.74
N LEU A 168 14.43 -1.60 -2.54
CA LEU A 168 14.79 -0.42 -3.33
C LEU A 168 15.32 -0.81 -4.70
N ALA A 169 16.20 -1.81 -4.77
CA ALA A 169 16.79 -2.29 -6.01
C ALA A 169 15.72 -2.79 -6.99
N ASN A 170 14.77 -3.57 -6.50
CA ASN A 170 13.69 -4.14 -7.30
C ASN A 170 12.74 -3.08 -7.91
N THR A 171 12.73 -1.84 -7.42
CA THR A 171 11.96 -0.75 -8.04
C THR A 171 12.52 -0.31 -9.40
N CYS A 172 13.72 -0.78 -9.77
CA CYS A 172 14.39 -0.46 -11.01
C CYS A 172 14.32 -1.58 -12.07
N GLU A 173 13.64 -2.68 -11.80
CA GLU A 173 13.42 -3.82 -12.72
C GLU A 173 12.22 -3.60 -13.69
#